data_1bb8f0f048f406f2162321a0561d7879
#
_entry.id   1bb8f0f048f406f2162321a0561d7879
#
_cell.length_a   1.000
_cell.length_b   1.000
_cell.length_c   1.000
_cell.angle_alpha   90.00
_cell.angle_beta   90.00
_cell.angle_gamma   90.00
#
_symmetry.space_group_name_H-M   'P 1'
#
loop_
_entity.id
_entity.type
_entity.pdbx_description
1 polymer ?
#
loop_
_entity_poly.entity_id
_entity_poly.type
_entity_poly.pdbx_seq_one_letter_code
_entity_poly.pdbx_strand_id
1 'polypeptide(L)'
;MANVNIEFNGKNFLLSCDDGQEEHLEELLIHINQKFSDLKNNLGNIGENKLLLITSVQIMDEYFETKKKVEQKKNELKNLSDKFRELKSLVYDYKDKKEEEMNQLSQDHAKFKKEIEKNKEDYEKIIEEAADEIENFVEKANLENSIQ
;
A
#
# COMPACT_ATOMS: atom_id res chain seq x y z
N MET A 1 -40.16 -2.75 23.98
CA MET A 1 -39.31 -2.75 25.20
C MET A 1 -39.42 -4.11 25.82
N ALA A 2 -38.33 -4.83 25.89
CA ALA A 2 -38.22 -6.12 26.56
C ALA A 2 -37.78 -5.96 28.01
N ASN A 3 -38.20 -6.89 28.86
CA ASN A 3 -37.77 -6.94 30.26
C ASN A 3 -36.86 -8.15 30.44
N VAL A 4 -35.66 -7.92 30.95
CA VAL A 4 -34.67 -8.94 31.24
C VAL A 4 -34.45 -9.09 32.72
N ASN A 5 -34.52 -10.30 33.22
CA ASN A 5 -34.20 -10.58 34.61
C ASN A 5 -32.71 -10.88 34.74
N ILE A 6 -31.98 -10.05 35.44
CA ILE A 6 -30.52 -10.11 35.55
C ILE A 6 -30.11 -10.39 36.99
N GLU A 7 -29.02 -11.14 37.17
CA GLU A 7 -28.42 -11.36 38.48
C GLU A 7 -27.16 -10.48 38.65
N PHE A 8 -27.12 -9.68 39.70
CA PHE A 8 -25.96 -8.89 40.08
C PHE A 8 -25.65 -9.07 41.56
N ASN A 9 -24.41 -9.46 41.86
CA ASN A 9 -23.94 -9.73 43.23
C ASN A 9 -24.89 -10.65 44.04
N GLY A 10 -25.44 -11.70 43.37
CA GLY A 10 -26.38 -12.67 43.96
C GLY A 10 -27.80 -12.14 44.21
N LYS A 11 -28.15 -11.01 43.63
CA LYS A 11 -29.51 -10.43 43.69
C LYS A 11 -30.08 -10.30 42.28
N ASN A 12 -31.37 -10.60 42.13
CA ASN A 12 -32.08 -10.48 40.88
C ASN A 12 -32.68 -9.09 40.68
N PHE A 13 -32.50 -8.51 39.52
CA PHE A 13 -33.02 -7.23 39.08
C PHE A 13 -33.76 -7.37 37.77
N LEU A 14 -34.89 -6.73 37.63
CA LEU A 14 -35.63 -6.62 36.39
C LEU A 14 -35.25 -5.32 35.71
N LEU A 15 -34.55 -5.40 34.53
CA LEU A 15 -34.21 -4.24 33.73
C LEU A 15 -34.98 -4.25 32.43
N SER A 16 -35.32 -3.07 31.92
CA SER A 16 -35.94 -2.89 30.62
C SER A 16 -34.90 -2.44 29.62
N CYS A 17 -34.90 -3.05 28.42
CA CYS A 17 -34.07 -2.66 27.29
C CYS A 17 -34.93 -2.52 26.04
N ASP A 18 -34.33 -2.04 24.95
CA ASP A 18 -34.97 -2.05 23.65
C ASP A 18 -35.05 -3.48 23.09
N ASP A 19 -36.06 -3.76 22.25
CA ASP A 19 -36.29 -5.06 21.69
C ASP A 19 -35.07 -5.47 20.82
N GLY A 20 -34.50 -6.64 21.11
CA GLY A 20 -33.30 -7.16 20.47
C GLY A 20 -31.96 -6.74 21.12
N GLN A 21 -32.01 -6.09 22.26
CA GLN A 21 -30.82 -5.69 23.05
C GLN A 21 -30.64 -6.59 24.30
N GLU A 22 -31.43 -7.62 24.43
CA GLU A 22 -31.48 -8.48 25.63
C GLU A 22 -30.13 -9.19 25.83
N GLU A 23 -29.64 -9.84 24.80
CA GLU A 23 -28.36 -10.57 24.79
C GLU A 23 -27.18 -9.64 25.08
N HIS A 24 -27.19 -8.46 24.48
CA HIS A 24 -26.15 -7.45 24.73
C HIS A 24 -26.16 -6.96 26.18
N LEU A 25 -27.35 -6.78 26.78
CA LEU A 25 -27.47 -6.41 28.16
C LEU A 25 -26.93 -7.49 29.11
N GLU A 26 -27.18 -8.75 28.78
CA GLU A 26 -26.65 -9.89 29.55
C GLU A 26 -25.12 -9.94 29.48
N GLU A 27 -24.52 -9.76 28.29
CA GLU A 27 -23.05 -9.68 28.12
C GLU A 27 -22.44 -8.56 28.95
N LEU A 28 -23.01 -7.36 28.90
CA LEU A 28 -22.54 -6.22 29.72
C LEU A 28 -22.56 -6.54 31.21
N LEU A 29 -23.58 -7.26 31.66
CA LEU A 29 -23.71 -7.62 33.08
C LEU A 29 -22.70 -8.67 33.52
N ILE A 30 -22.35 -9.62 32.68
CA ILE A 30 -21.27 -10.57 32.95
C ILE A 30 -19.99 -9.79 33.25
N HIS A 31 -19.63 -8.81 32.42
CA HIS A 31 -18.44 -7.99 32.60
C HIS A 31 -18.51 -7.12 33.87
N ILE A 32 -19.67 -6.53 34.17
CA ILE A 32 -19.87 -5.71 35.39
C ILE A 32 -19.74 -6.60 36.64
N ASN A 33 -20.38 -7.76 36.67
CA ASN A 33 -20.29 -8.71 37.77
C ASN A 33 -18.84 -9.16 38.01
N GLN A 34 -18.10 -9.46 36.95
CA GLN A 34 -16.70 -9.85 37.05
C GLN A 34 -15.86 -8.74 37.70
N LYS A 35 -15.97 -7.50 37.21
CA LYS A 35 -15.24 -6.36 37.77
C LYS A 35 -15.61 -6.09 39.23
N PHE A 36 -16.89 -6.16 39.56
CA PHE A 36 -17.36 -6.00 40.93
C PHE A 36 -16.80 -7.08 41.86
N SER A 37 -16.79 -8.33 41.42
CA SER A 37 -16.24 -9.47 42.15
C SER A 37 -14.75 -9.31 42.40
N ASP A 38 -14.00 -8.93 41.34
CA ASP A 38 -12.56 -8.71 41.44
C ASP A 38 -12.21 -7.60 42.42
N LEU A 39 -12.93 -6.48 42.36
CA LEU A 39 -12.78 -5.37 43.35
C LEU A 39 -13.13 -5.79 44.76
N LYS A 40 -14.18 -6.57 44.91
CA LYS A 40 -14.60 -7.10 46.24
C LYS A 40 -13.54 -8.00 46.84
N ASN A 41 -12.92 -8.85 46.01
CA ASN A 41 -11.82 -9.74 46.44
C ASN A 41 -10.57 -8.96 46.81
N ASN A 42 -10.25 -7.90 46.08
CA ASN A 42 -9.02 -7.11 46.28
C ASN A 42 -9.14 -6.13 47.43
N LEU A 43 -10.29 -5.49 47.61
CA LEU A 43 -10.49 -4.42 48.58
C LEU A 43 -11.20 -4.90 49.86
N GLY A 44 -11.71 -6.14 49.87
CA GLY A 44 -12.48 -6.68 50.96
C GLY A 44 -13.87 -6.07 51.06
N ASN A 45 -14.55 -6.28 52.21
CA ASN A 45 -15.92 -5.84 52.39
C ASN A 45 -15.98 -4.37 52.88
N ILE A 46 -15.84 -3.42 51.96
CA ILE A 46 -15.90 -1.97 52.23
C ILE A 46 -17.31 -1.39 52.11
N GLY A 47 -18.32 -2.24 51.95
CA GLY A 47 -19.72 -1.85 51.72
C GLY A 47 -20.12 -1.82 50.23
N GLU A 48 -21.31 -2.33 49.95
CA GLU A 48 -21.78 -2.55 48.56
C GLU A 48 -21.85 -1.25 47.73
N ASN A 49 -22.38 -0.17 48.34
CA ASN A 49 -22.49 1.12 47.63
C ASN A 49 -21.12 1.70 47.25
N LYS A 50 -20.12 1.55 48.12
CA LYS A 50 -18.77 2.03 47.86
C LYS A 50 -18.08 1.20 46.81
N LEU A 51 -18.26 -0.12 46.82
CA LEU A 51 -17.77 -1.02 45.74
C LEU A 51 -18.42 -0.67 44.42
N LEU A 52 -19.74 -0.46 44.37
CA LEU A 52 -20.44 -0.03 43.15
C LEU A 52 -19.89 1.27 42.58
N LEU A 53 -19.66 2.26 43.42
CA LEU A 53 -19.09 3.53 43.02
C LEU A 53 -17.68 3.35 42.42
N ILE A 54 -16.83 2.57 43.07
CA ILE A 54 -15.47 2.30 42.57
C ILE A 54 -15.51 1.52 41.23
N THR A 55 -16.40 0.52 41.13
CA THR A 55 -16.61 -0.23 39.87
C THR A 55 -17.05 0.70 38.75
N SER A 56 -17.98 1.61 39.02
CA SER A 56 -18.46 2.59 38.05
C SER A 56 -17.35 3.54 37.58
N VAL A 57 -16.54 4.05 38.52
CA VAL A 57 -15.38 4.91 38.18
C VAL A 57 -14.38 4.18 37.35
N GLN A 58 -14.05 2.92 37.65
CA GLN A 58 -13.11 2.12 36.89
C GLN A 58 -13.62 1.84 35.47
N ILE A 59 -14.91 1.53 35.32
CA ILE A 59 -15.51 1.33 33.98
C ILE A 59 -15.43 2.62 33.15
N MET A 60 -15.70 3.77 33.76
CA MET A 60 -15.59 5.06 33.05
C MET A 60 -14.16 5.41 32.69
N ASP A 61 -13.20 5.11 33.54
CA ASP A 61 -11.77 5.32 33.22
C ASP A 61 -11.34 4.47 32.03
N GLU A 62 -11.65 3.18 32.05
CA GLU A 62 -11.38 2.26 30.92
C GLU A 62 -12.08 2.69 29.62
N TYR A 63 -13.31 3.20 29.72
CA TYR A 63 -14.03 3.76 28.58
C TYR A 63 -13.29 4.95 27.96
N PHE A 64 -12.85 5.92 28.78
CA PHE A 64 -12.12 7.08 28.29
C PHE A 64 -10.75 6.72 27.74
N GLU A 65 -10.03 5.78 28.36
CA GLU A 65 -8.78 5.27 27.81
C GLU A 65 -8.99 4.59 26.45
N THR A 66 -10.01 3.75 26.35
CA THR A 66 -10.35 3.07 25.09
C THR A 66 -10.73 4.06 24.01
N LYS A 67 -11.55 5.05 24.34
CA LYS A 67 -11.93 6.13 23.41
C LYS A 67 -10.71 6.90 22.91
N LYS A 68 -9.75 7.20 23.80
CA LYS A 68 -8.48 7.85 23.41
C LYS A 68 -7.64 6.96 22.47
N LYS A 69 -7.53 5.66 22.77
CA LYS A 69 -6.82 4.70 21.90
C LYS A 69 -7.48 4.58 20.54
N VAL A 70 -8.80 4.55 20.46
CA VAL A 70 -9.56 4.52 19.20
C VAL A 70 -9.28 5.77 18.37
N GLU A 71 -9.29 6.95 18.97
CA GLU A 71 -9.00 8.20 18.25
C GLU A 71 -7.54 8.24 17.75
N GLN A 72 -6.59 7.77 18.54
CA GLN A 72 -5.20 7.63 18.12
C GLN A 72 -5.07 6.68 16.92
N LYS A 73 -5.70 5.51 16.97
CA LYS A 73 -5.69 4.54 15.87
C LYS A 73 -6.35 5.06 14.60
N LYS A 74 -7.43 5.83 14.74
CA LYS A 74 -8.09 6.50 13.63
C LYS A 74 -7.16 7.51 12.92
N ASN A 75 -6.41 8.28 13.71
CA ASN A 75 -5.42 9.22 13.17
C ASN A 75 -4.23 8.51 12.52
N GLU A 76 -3.74 7.42 13.10
CA GLU A 76 -2.70 6.57 12.50
C GLU A 76 -3.15 5.99 11.15
N LEU A 77 -4.38 5.47 11.08
CA LEU A 77 -4.97 4.95 9.84
C LEU A 77 -5.11 6.03 8.77
N LYS A 78 -5.52 7.24 9.15
CA LYS A 78 -5.60 8.37 8.23
C LYS A 78 -4.22 8.70 7.66
N ASN A 79 -3.21 8.85 8.53
CA ASN A 79 -1.84 9.12 8.10
C ASN A 79 -1.30 8.02 7.17
N LEU A 80 -1.58 6.75 7.48
CA LEU A 80 -1.15 5.62 6.65
C LEU A 80 -1.84 5.64 5.27
N SER A 81 -3.13 5.96 5.25
CA SER A 81 -3.89 6.11 4.00
C SER A 81 -3.33 7.23 3.11
N ASP A 82 -2.98 8.37 3.72
CA ASP A 82 -2.41 9.50 2.98
C ASP A 82 -1.02 9.15 2.41
N LYS A 83 -0.16 8.51 3.21
CA LYS A 83 1.15 7.99 2.74
C LYS A 83 1.01 6.95 1.62
N PHE A 84 0.01 6.08 1.72
CA PHE A 84 -0.25 5.10 0.65
C PHE A 84 -0.67 5.77 -0.65
N ARG A 85 -1.50 6.82 -0.55
CA ARG A 85 -1.91 7.60 -1.72
C ARG A 85 -0.73 8.32 -2.38
N GLU A 86 0.14 8.91 -1.57
CA GLU A 86 1.36 9.57 -2.02
C GLU A 86 2.32 8.58 -2.70
N LEU A 87 2.57 7.44 -2.07
CA LEU A 87 3.41 6.38 -2.65
C LEU A 87 2.84 5.88 -3.98
N LYS A 88 1.53 5.70 -4.06
CA LYS A 88 0.84 5.28 -5.28
C LYS A 88 1.06 6.31 -6.41
N SER A 89 0.95 7.61 -6.13
CA SER A 89 1.24 8.67 -7.09
C SER A 89 2.68 8.59 -7.59
N LEU A 90 3.65 8.50 -6.68
CA LEU A 90 5.07 8.39 -7.03
C LEU A 90 5.38 7.18 -7.91
N VAL A 91 4.72 6.04 -7.66
CA VAL A 91 4.90 4.83 -8.49
C VAL A 91 4.37 5.06 -9.92
N TYR A 92 3.22 5.73 -10.08
CA TYR A 92 2.70 6.06 -11.40
C TYR A 92 3.61 7.04 -12.14
N ASP A 93 4.03 8.12 -11.48
CA ASP A 93 4.94 9.12 -12.05
C ASP A 93 6.28 8.47 -12.48
N TYR A 94 6.80 7.55 -11.68
CA TYR A 94 7.99 6.79 -12.02
C TYR A 94 7.78 5.87 -13.23
N LYS A 95 6.65 5.19 -13.28
CA LYS A 95 6.29 4.32 -14.41
C LYS A 95 6.19 5.12 -15.70
N ASP A 96 5.44 6.23 -15.69
CA ASP A 96 5.24 7.07 -16.86
C ASP A 96 6.57 7.64 -17.38
N LYS A 97 7.42 8.10 -16.46
CA LYS A 97 8.76 8.58 -16.80
C LYS A 97 9.64 7.48 -17.43
N LYS A 98 9.58 6.27 -16.89
CA LYS A 98 10.33 5.13 -17.44
C LYS A 98 9.83 4.68 -18.82
N GLU A 99 8.54 4.77 -19.05
CA GLU A 99 7.93 4.49 -20.35
C GLU A 99 8.37 5.52 -21.41
N GLU A 100 8.43 6.80 -21.02
CA GLU A 100 8.94 7.86 -21.88
C GLU A 100 10.44 7.68 -22.20
N GLU A 101 11.29 7.39 -21.20
CA GLU A 101 12.70 7.08 -21.39
C GLU A 101 12.90 5.85 -22.33
N MET A 102 12.10 4.81 -22.17
CA MET A 102 12.14 3.61 -23.00
C MET A 102 11.78 3.93 -24.47
N ASN A 103 10.71 4.72 -24.67
CA ASN A 103 10.29 5.16 -26.00
C ASN A 103 11.37 6.00 -26.69
N GLN A 104 11.99 6.93 -25.96
CA GLN A 104 13.10 7.73 -26.46
C GLN A 104 14.28 6.85 -26.89
N LEU A 105 14.70 5.94 -26.02
CA LEU A 105 15.79 5.00 -26.31
C LEU A 105 15.49 4.14 -27.55
N SER A 106 14.25 3.67 -27.68
CA SER A 106 13.81 2.89 -28.85
C SER A 106 13.91 3.70 -30.15
N GLN A 107 13.49 4.98 -30.11
CA GLN A 107 13.60 5.86 -31.26
C GLN A 107 15.08 6.13 -31.66
N ASP A 108 15.92 6.39 -30.68
CA ASP A 108 17.33 6.67 -30.89
C ASP A 108 18.05 5.43 -31.43
N HIS A 109 17.73 4.24 -30.93
CA HIS A 109 18.22 2.97 -31.47
C HIS A 109 17.77 2.76 -32.91
N ALA A 110 16.54 3.09 -33.26
CA ALA A 110 16.03 2.98 -34.62
C ALA A 110 16.74 3.96 -35.60
N LYS A 111 17.02 5.18 -35.14
CA LYS A 111 17.80 6.17 -35.92
C LYS A 111 19.21 5.68 -36.15
N PHE A 112 19.88 5.21 -35.09
CA PHE A 112 21.25 4.71 -35.17
C PHE A 112 21.37 3.51 -36.14
N LYS A 113 20.40 2.59 -36.09
CA LYS A 113 20.37 1.45 -37.03
C LYS A 113 20.25 1.90 -38.48
N LYS A 114 19.41 2.90 -38.78
CA LYS A 114 19.28 3.47 -40.13
C LYS A 114 20.57 4.13 -40.61
N GLU A 115 21.27 4.82 -39.70
CA GLU A 115 22.53 5.48 -40.01
C GLU A 115 23.64 4.46 -40.32
N ILE A 116 23.71 3.36 -39.58
CA ILE A 116 24.63 2.26 -39.85
C ILE A 116 24.34 1.65 -41.22
N GLU A 117 23.08 1.39 -41.54
CA GLU A 117 22.68 0.80 -42.82
C GLU A 117 23.08 1.71 -44.00
N LYS A 118 22.81 3.02 -43.87
CA LYS A 118 23.23 4.02 -44.86
C LYS A 118 24.75 4.07 -45.03
N ASN A 119 25.51 4.10 -43.96
CA ASN A 119 26.97 4.10 -44.01
C ASN A 119 27.49 2.84 -44.68
N LYS A 120 26.87 1.68 -44.46
CA LYS A 120 27.23 0.43 -45.10
C LYS A 120 27.02 0.51 -46.61
N GLU A 121 25.86 1.01 -47.08
CA GLU A 121 25.57 1.23 -48.49
C GLU A 121 26.57 2.20 -49.15
N ASP A 122 26.94 3.28 -48.43
CA ASP A 122 27.92 4.25 -48.93
C ASP A 122 29.33 3.63 -49.05
N TYR A 123 29.75 2.78 -48.10
CA TYR A 123 31.00 2.03 -48.19
C TYR A 123 31.00 0.99 -49.32
N GLU A 124 29.91 0.29 -49.51
CA GLU A 124 29.76 -0.68 -50.62
C GLU A 124 29.94 0.01 -51.99
N LYS A 125 29.34 1.19 -52.19
CA LYS A 125 29.53 1.99 -53.41
C LYS A 125 30.99 2.42 -53.64
N ILE A 126 31.66 2.92 -52.59
CA ILE A 126 33.06 3.33 -52.67
C ILE A 126 33.96 2.14 -53.07
N ILE A 127 33.68 0.96 -52.51
CA ILE A 127 34.44 -0.27 -52.85
C ILE A 127 34.18 -0.67 -54.30
N GLU A 128 32.94 -0.58 -54.77
CA GLU A 128 32.56 -0.91 -56.15
C GLU A 128 33.23 0.06 -57.15
N GLU A 129 33.15 1.38 -56.89
CA GLU A 129 33.81 2.40 -57.69
C GLU A 129 35.33 2.19 -57.73
N ALA A 130 35.98 1.87 -56.62
CA ALA A 130 37.42 1.60 -56.57
C ALA A 130 37.79 0.31 -57.34
N ALA A 131 36.96 -0.72 -57.26
CA ALA A 131 37.17 -1.96 -58.05
C ALA A 131 37.07 -1.69 -59.52
N ASP A 132 36.10 -0.94 -60.03
CA ASP A 132 35.93 -0.56 -61.42
C ASP A 132 37.12 0.29 -61.92
N GLU A 133 37.64 1.22 -61.14
CA GLU A 133 38.81 2.00 -61.49
C GLU A 133 40.06 1.15 -61.59
N ILE A 134 40.28 0.18 -60.74
CA ILE A 134 41.39 -0.77 -60.81
C ILE A 134 41.25 -1.64 -62.01
N GLU A 135 40.09 -2.17 -62.36
CA GLU A 135 39.85 -3.00 -63.55
C GLU A 135 40.12 -2.22 -64.82
N ASN A 136 39.60 -0.98 -64.89
CA ASN A 136 39.90 -0.09 -66.05
C ASN A 136 41.39 0.21 -66.19
N PHE A 137 42.12 0.39 -65.11
CA PHE A 137 43.56 0.62 -65.12
C PHE A 137 44.33 -0.61 -65.64
N VAL A 138 43.95 -1.82 -65.15
CA VAL A 138 44.55 -3.09 -65.61
C VAL A 138 44.30 -3.33 -67.09
N GLU A 139 43.09 -3.07 -67.59
CA GLU A 139 42.77 -3.20 -69.00
C GLU A 139 43.59 -2.24 -69.84
N LYS A 140 43.76 -0.99 -69.51
CA LYS A 140 44.59 -0.03 -70.21
C LYS A 140 46.07 -0.45 -70.25
N ALA A 141 46.59 -0.91 -69.10
CA ALA A 141 47.97 -1.41 -69.03
C ALA A 141 48.21 -2.65 -69.88
N ASN A 142 47.23 -3.54 -69.97
CA ASN A 142 47.30 -4.73 -70.84
C ASN A 142 47.23 -4.36 -72.32
N LEU A 143 46.46 -3.36 -72.73
CA LEU A 143 46.39 -2.86 -74.11
C LEU A 143 47.73 -2.20 -74.56
N GLU A 144 48.36 -1.42 -73.67
CA GLU A 144 49.68 -0.81 -73.98
C GLU A 144 50.78 -1.85 -74.11
N ASN A 145 50.79 -2.92 -73.33
CA ASN A 145 51.75 -4.03 -73.44
C ASN A 145 51.54 -4.94 -74.66
N SER A 146 50.35 -4.92 -75.30
CA SER A 146 50.08 -5.71 -76.51
C SER A 146 50.42 -4.99 -77.81
N ILE A 147 50.89 -3.74 -77.78
CA ILE A 147 51.25 -2.91 -78.95
C ILE A 147 52.79 -2.81 -79.16
N GLN A 148 53.58 -3.40 -78.28
CA GLN A 148 55.03 -3.60 -78.46
C GLN A 148 55.30 -4.98 -78.97
#